data_cbb074e7e7726eb9489fd86545f48fc0
#
_entry.id   cbb074e7e7726eb9489fd86545f48fc0
#
_cell.length_a   1.000
_cell.length_b   1.000
_cell.length_c   1.000
_cell.angle_alpha   90.00
_cell.angle_beta   90.00
_cell.angle_gamma   90.00
#
_symmetry.space_group_name_H-M   'P 1'
#
loop_
_entity.id
_entity.type
_entity.pdbx_description
1 polymer ?
#
loop_
_entity_poly.entity_id
_entity_poly.type
_entity_poly.pdbx_seq_one_letter_code
_entity_poly.pdbx_strand_id
1 'polypeptide(L)'
;MKMKQVGIIMGSKSDLPVMQKAIDILKEFGIDSDVKIVSAHRTPEVMFEYAKNARTNGIKVIIAGAGGAAHLPGMVASISTLPIIGVPIKSRNSIDGWDSILSILQMPEGVPVATVALNLSLIHI
;
A
#
# COMPACT_ATOMS: atom_id res chain seq x y z
N MET A 1 -1.40 6.72 24.80
CA MET A 1 -0.77 6.71 23.47
C MET A 1 -1.70 6.05 22.45
N LYS A 2 -2.09 6.79 21.42
CA LYS A 2 -2.94 6.21 20.38
C LYS A 2 -2.13 5.22 19.54
N MET A 3 -2.60 3.99 19.44
CA MET A 3 -2.02 3.02 18.51
C MET A 3 -2.37 3.41 17.07
N LYS A 4 -1.38 3.38 16.19
CA LYS A 4 -1.61 3.59 14.77
C LYS A 4 -2.22 2.32 14.17
N GLN A 5 -3.46 2.40 13.73
CA GLN A 5 -4.22 1.24 13.25
C GLN A 5 -4.15 1.06 11.73
N VAL A 6 -3.71 2.06 11.01
CA VAL A 6 -3.59 2.01 9.56
C VAL A 6 -2.13 2.14 9.18
N GLY A 7 -1.63 1.15 8.44
CA GLY A 7 -0.31 1.21 7.84
C GLY A 7 -0.41 1.76 6.43
N ILE A 8 0.42 2.74 6.11
CA ILE A 8 0.55 3.27 4.75
C ILE A 8 1.97 3.02 4.29
N ILE A 9 2.12 2.18 3.28
CA ILE A 9 3.43 1.84 2.73
C ILE A 9 3.47 2.18 1.24
N MET A 10 4.66 2.49 0.77
CA MET A 10 4.89 2.84 -0.63
C MET A 10 6.29 2.38 -1.03
N GLY A 11 6.47 2.03 -2.28
CA GLY A 11 7.73 1.49 -2.78
C GLY A 11 8.83 2.51 -2.94
N SER A 12 8.50 3.79 -3.00
CA SER A 12 9.46 4.87 -3.20
C SER A 12 8.97 6.16 -2.57
N LYS A 13 9.91 7.00 -2.17
CA LYS A 13 9.60 8.35 -1.69
C LYS A 13 8.87 9.18 -2.73
N SER A 14 9.09 8.91 -4.02
CA SER A 14 8.40 9.59 -5.11
C SER A 14 6.90 9.30 -5.15
N ASP A 15 6.43 8.26 -4.46
CA ASP A 15 5.01 7.93 -4.37
C ASP A 15 4.29 8.74 -3.29
N LEU A 16 5.02 9.41 -2.42
CA LEU A 16 4.44 10.13 -1.29
C LEU A 16 3.40 11.18 -1.69
N PRO A 17 3.57 11.97 -2.76
CA PRO A 17 2.52 12.94 -3.15
C PRO A 17 1.17 12.29 -3.38
N VAL A 18 1.12 11.08 -3.92
CA VAL A 18 -0.13 10.34 -4.11
C VAL A 18 -0.64 9.80 -2.78
N MET A 19 0.24 9.18 -2.01
CA MET A 19 -0.14 8.57 -0.73
C MET A 19 -0.49 9.60 0.34
N GLN A 20 0.02 10.83 0.20
CA GLN A 20 -0.30 11.92 1.12
C GLN A 20 -1.80 12.20 1.19
N LYS A 21 -2.50 12.00 0.09
CA LYS A 21 -3.96 12.17 0.06
C LYS A 21 -4.67 11.23 1.02
N ALA A 22 -4.21 9.99 1.11
CA ALA A 22 -4.75 9.01 2.06
C ALA A 22 -4.41 9.38 3.50
N ILE A 23 -3.19 9.83 3.74
CA ILE A 23 -2.73 10.26 5.05
C ILE A 23 -3.62 11.42 5.55
N ASP A 24 -3.86 12.41 4.69
CA ASP A 24 -4.62 13.60 5.03
C ASP A 24 -6.08 13.28 5.34
N ILE A 25 -6.71 12.43 4.53
CA ILE A 25 -8.13 12.08 4.74
C ILE A 25 -8.31 11.27 6.04
N LEU A 26 -7.40 10.36 6.33
CA LEU A 26 -7.42 9.61 7.57
C LEU A 26 -7.27 10.53 8.76
N LYS A 27 -6.41 11.53 8.65
CA LYS A 27 -6.21 12.52 9.71
C LYS A 27 -7.46 13.34 9.97
N GLU A 28 -8.20 13.70 8.92
CA GLU A 28 -9.50 14.37 9.07
C GLU A 28 -10.49 13.53 9.88
N PHE A 29 -10.43 12.21 9.75
CA PHE A 29 -11.24 11.29 10.54
C PHE A 29 -10.67 10.98 11.92
N GLY A 30 -9.58 11.64 12.30
CA GLY A 30 -8.95 11.39 13.60
C GLY A 30 -8.15 10.11 13.68
N ILE A 31 -7.73 9.57 12.54
CA ILE A 31 -6.98 8.31 12.45
C ILE A 31 -5.52 8.62 12.10
N ASP A 32 -4.62 8.26 13.01
CA ASP A 32 -3.19 8.33 12.75
C ASP A 32 -2.74 7.11 11.98
N SER A 33 -1.85 7.31 11.02
CA SER A 33 -1.30 6.24 10.19
C SER A 33 0.20 6.08 10.43
N ASP A 34 0.67 4.84 10.27
CA ASP A 34 2.07 4.49 10.31
C ASP A 34 2.59 4.50 8.87
N VAL A 35 3.36 5.53 8.50
CA VAL A 35 3.80 5.76 7.12
C VAL A 35 5.23 5.29 6.96
N LYS A 36 5.47 4.38 6.03
CA LYS A 36 6.81 3.84 5.76
C LYS A 36 7.06 3.65 4.27
N ILE A 37 8.31 3.82 3.88
CA ILE A 37 8.78 3.46 2.54
C ILE A 37 9.29 2.03 2.62
N VAL A 38 8.63 1.13 1.89
CA VAL A 38 8.93 -0.30 1.89
C VAL A 38 8.89 -0.78 0.44
N SER A 39 10.03 -1.19 -0.07
CA SER A 39 10.13 -1.63 -1.47
C SER A 39 10.18 -3.15 -1.57
N ALA A 40 9.27 -3.72 -2.36
CA ALA A 40 9.28 -5.15 -2.61
C ALA A 40 10.55 -5.62 -3.34
N HIS A 41 11.10 -4.76 -4.20
CA HIS A 41 12.26 -5.11 -5.03
C HIS A 41 13.59 -4.74 -4.41
N ARG A 42 13.65 -3.57 -3.76
CA ARG A 42 14.93 -3.06 -3.21
C ARG A 42 15.18 -3.50 -1.77
N THR A 43 14.12 -3.64 -0.98
CA THR A 43 14.22 -4.02 0.42
C THR A 43 13.22 -5.12 0.77
N PRO A 44 13.32 -6.29 0.12
CA PRO A 44 12.35 -7.38 0.32
C PRO A 44 12.30 -7.87 1.77
N GLU A 45 13.42 -7.87 2.47
CA GLU A 45 13.46 -8.29 3.87
C GLU A 45 12.69 -7.32 4.78
N VAL A 46 12.83 -6.01 4.53
CA VAL A 46 12.07 -4.99 5.27
C VAL A 46 10.57 -5.16 5.02
N MET A 47 10.20 -5.40 3.77
CA MET A 47 8.81 -5.67 3.39
C MET A 47 8.27 -6.90 4.12
N PHE A 48 9.04 -7.98 4.13
CA PHE A 48 8.66 -9.23 4.77
C PHE A 48 8.43 -9.03 6.27
N GLU A 49 9.38 -8.39 6.95
CA GLU A 49 9.28 -8.11 8.38
C GLU A 49 8.10 -7.19 8.69
N TYR A 50 7.89 -6.16 7.89
CA TYR A 50 6.75 -5.26 8.06
C TYR A 50 5.44 -6.02 7.96
N ALA A 51 5.25 -6.79 6.90
CA ALA A 51 4.00 -7.53 6.67
C ALA A 51 3.76 -8.57 7.77
N LYS A 52 4.81 -9.27 8.18
CA LYS A 52 4.73 -10.31 9.21
C LYS A 52 4.34 -9.75 10.58
N ASN A 53 4.85 -8.57 10.92
CA ASN A 53 4.69 -8.00 12.25
C ASN A 53 3.59 -6.95 12.36
N ALA A 54 2.99 -6.53 11.24
CA ALA A 54 2.03 -5.43 11.23
C ALA A 54 0.87 -5.67 12.20
N ARG A 55 0.27 -6.84 12.17
CA ARG A 55 -0.85 -7.17 13.06
C ARG A 55 -0.45 -7.12 14.53
N THR A 56 0.69 -7.68 14.87
CA THR A 56 1.22 -7.66 16.25
C THR A 56 1.47 -6.22 16.71
N ASN A 57 1.87 -5.34 15.79
CA ASN A 57 2.12 -3.94 16.08
C ASN A 57 0.85 -3.08 16.16
N GLY A 58 -0.32 -3.70 16.03
CA GLY A 58 -1.60 -3.01 16.17
C GLY A 58 -2.20 -2.49 14.87
N ILE A 59 -1.56 -2.75 13.73
CA ILE A 59 -2.10 -2.39 12.43
C ILE A 59 -3.30 -3.29 12.11
N LYS A 60 -4.37 -2.68 11.61
CA LYS A 60 -5.61 -3.40 11.26
C LYS A 60 -5.87 -3.44 9.78
N VAL A 61 -5.32 -2.50 9.02
CA VAL A 61 -5.43 -2.44 7.56
C VAL A 61 -4.17 -1.80 7.00
N ILE A 62 -3.72 -2.27 5.85
CA ILE A 62 -2.55 -1.74 5.17
C ILE A 62 -2.96 -1.16 3.83
N ILE A 63 -2.57 0.08 3.58
CA ILE A 63 -2.74 0.76 2.30
C ILE A 63 -1.37 0.79 1.64
N ALA A 64 -1.24 0.12 0.50
CA ALA A 64 0.03 -0.05 -0.17
C ALA A 64 0.00 0.57 -1.56
N GLY A 65 0.87 1.55 -1.80
CA GLY A 65 1.01 2.22 -3.09
C GLY A 65 2.24 1.74 -3.83
N ALA A 66 2.09 1.48 -5.12
CA ALA A 66 3.19 1.05 -5.96
C ALA A 66 2.96 1.44 -7.43
N GLY A 67 4.04 1.77 -8.10
CA GLY A 67 4.04 2.11 -9.53
C GLY A 67 4.87 1.14 -10.36
N GLY A 68 4.72 1.23 -11.67
CA GLY A 68 5.38 0.32 -12.60
C GLY A 68 4.95 -1.12 -12.36
N ALA A 69 5.91 -2.02 -12.20
CA ALA A 69 5.64 -3.40 -11.76
C ALA A 69 5.24 -3.38 -10.29
N ALA A 70 3.98 -3.09 -10.02
CA ALA A 70 3.44 -2.76 -8.70
C ALA A 70 3.22 -4.02 -7.85
N HIS A 71 4.29 -4.66 -7.41
CA HIS A 71 4.25 -5.93 -6.69
C HIS A 71 4.01 -5.79 -5.18
N LEU A 72 4.23 -4.60 -4.62
CA LEU A 72 4.18 -4.42 -3.17
C LEU A 72 2.85 -4.83 -2.52
N PRO A 73 1.69 -4.40 -3.03
CA PRO A 73 0.42 -4.79 -2.40
C PRO A 73 0.19 -6.30 -2.38
N GLY A 74 0.41 -6.97 -3.51
CA GLY A 74 0.25 -8.42 -3.61
C GLY A 74 1.23 -9.19 -2.73
N MET A 75 2.47 -8.75 -2.69
CA MET A 75 3.49 -9.40 -1.85
C MET A 75 3.15 -9.28 -0.36
N VAL A 76 2.71 -8.10 0.07
CA VAL A 76 2.30 -7.90 1.45
C VAL A 76 1.04 -8.73 1.77
N ALA A 77 0.10 -8.79 0.84
CA ALA A 77 -1.12 -9.60 1.00
C ALA A 77 -0.81 -11.10 1.12
N SER A 78 0.26 -11.56 0.46
CA SER A 78 0.67 -12.97 0.55
C SER A 78 1.29 -13.34 1.90
N ILE A 79 1.75 -12.36 2.65
CA ILE A 79 2.44 -12.56 3.93
C ILE A 79 1.52 -12.22 5.11
N SER A 80 0.75 -11.15 5.01
CA SER A 80 -0.09 -10.65 6.08
C SER A 80 -1.52 -11.19 6.00
N THR A 81 -2.15 -11.38 7.16
CA THR A 81 -3.57 -11.72 7.25
C THR A 81 -4.46 -10.49 7.29
N LEU A 82 -3.87 -9.30 7.28
CA LEU A 82 -4.63 -8.05 7.31
C LEU A 82 -5.21 -7.72 5.94
N PRO A 83 -6.33 -6.96 5.90
CA PRO A 83 -6.82 -6.42 4.64
C PRO A 83 -5.80 -5.49 4.01
N ILE A 84 -5.57 -5.66 2.71
CA ILE A 84 -4.64 -4.83 1.94
C ILE A 84 -5.43 -4.06 0.90
N ILE A 85 -5.23 -2.74 0.86
CA ILE A 85 -5.78 -1.87 -0.17
C ILE A 85 -4.63 -1.41 -1.05
N GLY A 86 -4.66 -1.79 -2.32
CA GLY A 86 -3.64 -1.44 -3.29
C GLY A 86 -3.97 -0.14 -4.01
N VAL A 87 -3.01 0.76 -4.06
CA VAL A 87 -3.11 2.02 -4.80
C VAL A 87 -2.16 1.96 -5.99
N PRO A 88 -2.67 1.80 -7.21
CA PRO A 88 -1.82 1.85 -8.39
C PRO A 88 -1.36 3.29 -8.63
N ILE A 89 -0.06 3.47 -8.86
CA ILE A 89 0.55 4.77 -9.04
C ILE A 89 1.19 4.85 -10.43
N LYS A 90 0.92 5.94 -11.13
CA LYS A 90 1.61 6.23 -12.39
C LYS A 90 2.98 6.82 -12.05
N SER A 91 4.00 5.98 -12.09
CA SER A 91 5.39 6.35 -11.84
C SER A 91 6.13 6.67 -13.14
N ARG A 92 7.39 7.10 -13.04
CA ARG A 92 8.20 7.43 -14.22
C ARG A 92 8.37 6.26 -15.18
N ASN A 93 8.51 5.06 -14.65
CA ASN A 93 8.68 3.83 -15.43
C ASN A 93 7.37 3.16 -15.79
N SER A 94 6.25 3.81 -15.52
CA SER A 94 4.92 3.24 -15.76
C SER A 94 4.53 3.38 -17.23
N ILE A 95 3.84 2.38 -17.75
CA ILE A 95 3.24 2.41 -19.09
C ILE A 95 1.82 2.96 -18.94
N ASP A 96 1.73 4.27 -18.87
CA ASP A 96 0.47 5.03 -18.67
C ASP A 96 -0.33 4.61 -17.43
N GLY A 97 0.28 3.90 -16.49
CA GLY A 97 -0.38 3.41 -15.29
C GLY A 97 -1.09 2.08 -15.45
N TRP A 98 -1.26 1.57 -16.66
CA TRP A 98 -1.91 0.28 -16.91
C TRP A 98 -1.16 -0.88 -16.29
N ASP A 99 0.18 -0.85 -16.34
CA ASP A 99 1.04 -1.83 -15.71
C ASP A 99 0.81 -1.91 -14.20
N SER A 100 0.70 -0.76 -13.54
CA SER A 100 0.43 -0.69 -12.10
C SER A 100 -0.95 -1.24 -11.75
N ILE A 101 -1.98 -0.83 -12.50
CA ILE A 101 -3.35 -1.29 -12.31
C ILE A 101 -3.43 -2.81 -12.47
N LEU A 102 -2.90 -3.33 -13.56
CA LEU A 102 -2.97 -4.76 -13.86
C LEU A 102 -2.17 -5.59 -12.86
N SER A 103 -0.99 -5.12 -12.46
CA SER A 103 -0.18 -5.83 -11.45
C SER A 103 -0.92 -6.02 -10.13
N ILE A 104 -1.69 -5.02 -9.72
CA ILE A 104 -2.42 -5.07 -8.44
C ILE A 104 -3.72 -5.86 -8.57
N LEU A 105 -4.40 -5.77 -9.72
CA LEU A 105 -5.67 -6.47 -9.95
C LEU A 105 -5.49 -7.98 -10.16
N GLN A 106 -4.38 -8.41 -10.75
CA GLN A 106 -4.17 -9.79 -11.18
C GLN A 106 -3.61 -10.68 -10.07
N MET A 107 -4.25 -10.69 -8.91
CA MET A 107 -3.82 -11.54 -7.81
C MET A 107 -4.36 -12.96 -7.95
N PRO A 108 -3.58 -13.96 -7.56
CA PRO A 108 -4.06 -15.34 -7.57
C PRO A 108 -5.10 -15.57 -6.47
N GLU A 109 -5.83 -16.65 -6.61
CA GLU A 109 -6.79 -17.08 -5.59
C GLU A 109 -6.10 -17.24 -4.23
N GLY A 110 -6.72 -16.74 -3.19
CA GLY A 110 -6.17 -16.80 -1.83
C GLY A 110 -5.30 -15.61 -1.45
N VAL A 111 -5.03 -14.68 -2.38
CA VAL A 111 -4.23 -13.47 -2.11
C VAL A 111 -5.03 -12.23 -2.55
N PRO A 112 -6.09 -11.86 -1.80
CA PRO A 112 -6.94 -10.74 -2.22
C PRO A 112 -6.29 -9.39 -1.92
N VAL A 113 -6.43 -8.46 -2.88
CA VAL A 113 -6.05 -7.06 -2.71
C VAL A 113 -7.19 -6.20 -3.21
N ALA A 114 -7.77 -5.40 -2.34
CA ALA A 114 -8.75 -4.40 -2.76
C ALA A 114 -8.02 -3.28 -3.49
N THR A 115 -8.49 -2.89 -4.66
CA THR A 115 -7.77 -1.96 -5.53
C THR A 115 -8.59 -0.70 -5.78
N VAL A 116 -7.98 0.47 -5.61
CA VAL A 116 -8.59 1.76 -5.95
C VAL A 116 -8.10 2.23 -7.32
N ALA A 117 -8.67 3.30 -7.83
CA ALA A 117 -8.30 3.81 -9.14
C ALA A 117 -6.87 4.40 -9.14
N LEU A 118 -6.30 4.53 -10.34
CA LEU A 118 -4.95 5.06 -10.54
C LEU A 118 -4.79 6.44 -9.91
N ASN A 119 -3.76 6.63 -9.10
CA ASN A 119 -3.45 7.86 -8.37
C ASN A 119 -4.60 8.36 -7.49
N LEU A 120 -5.68 7.61 -7.40
CA LEU A 120 -6.78 7.93 -6.50
C LEU A 120 -6.57 7.21 -5.20
N SER A 121 -6.34 7.98 -4.20
CA SER A 121 -6.31 7.47 -2.85
C SER A 121 -7.75 7.25 -2.36
N LEU A 122 -7.86 6.94 -1.11
CA LEU A 122 -9.12 6.64 -0.42
C LEU A 122 -10.10 7.82 -0.33
N ILE A 123 -9.88 8.88 -1.09
CA ILE A 123 -10.79 10.05 -1.12
C ILE A 123 -12.21 9.66 -1.52
N HIS A 124 -12.33 8.63 -2.33
CA HIS A 124 -13.62 8.17 -2.84
C HIS A 124 -14.20 6.98 -2.05
N ILE A 125 -13.55 6.62 -0.99
CA ILE A 125 -14.07 5.64 -0.05
C ILE A 125 -14.71 6.36 1.14
#